data_d4da8c77f30acac404c07ec41a878540
#
_entry.id   d4da8c77f30acac404c07ec41a878540
#
_cell.length_a   1.000
_cell.length_b   1.000
_cell.length_c   1.000
_cell.angle_alpha   90.00
_cell.angle_beta   90.00
_cell.angle_gamma   90.00
#
_symmetry.space_group_name_H-M   'P 1'
#
loop_
_entity.id
_entity.type
_entity.pdbx_description
1 polymer ?
#
loop_
_entity_poly.entity_id
_entity_poly.type
_entity_poly.pdbx_seq_one_letter_code
_entity_poly.pdbx_strand_id
1 'polypeptide(L)'
;MIHGSSSKKIGSNFWVSARGPQDAKKMKMGGTWLGLPVGHHLLALGHKHFSNKWRNMMDFRKFRLFVCLVGLSCASFWLFYSNLTEFCIFCENSHDYIFPIETFRRIGGNFSQLPDIDCHKNPPFLILLVTSSYHHVDARMAIRQTWGKERTVAGKRLVTYFLLGSTVNLSQQADIAAESQKYKDIIQKNFTDTYYNLTLKTMMGMEWIHRFCYQSSFVMKTDTDVFVNVFYLTELLLRKKRTTRFFTGFLKLHEYPIRRRGSKWYVSREEYPGKTYPPFCSGTGYVLSTDVASQIYNISERVSFIKLEDVFIGLCLAKLKIRLEELHSEQTFFPERIRFSVSRFKKIVMCHEVEPSEQLSYWNRLVTENHGGVL
;
A
#
# COMPACT_ATOMS: atom_id res chain seq x y z
N MET A 1 -20.57 50.12 22.40
CA MET A 1 -19.37 49.89 23.24
C MET A 1 -18.93 48.48 22.93
N ILE A 2 -18.05 48.28 21.95
CA ILE A 2 -16.61 48.23 21.91
C ILE A 2 -16.04 47.19 22.92
N HIS A 3 -15.66 46.07 22.37
CA HIS A 3 -14.40 45.29 22.49
C HIS A 3 -14.66 43.91 21.91
N GLY A 4 -14.09 43.37 20.87
CA GLY A 4 -12.71 43.41 20.41
C GLY A 4 -11.94 42.21 21.01
N SER A 5 -12.03 41.04 20.39
CA SER A 5 -11.17 39.91 20.79
C SER A 5 -10.66 39.17 19.54
N SER A 6 -9.37 39.27 19.43
CA SER A 6 -8.43 38.80 18.44
C SER A 6 -8.47 37.28 18.20
N SER A 7 -8.68 36.90 16.97
CA SER A 7 -8.49 35.55 16.44
C SER A 7 -7.00 35.29 16.22
N LYS A 8 -6.39 34.39 16.99
CA LYS A 8 -5.05 33.84 16.69
C LYS A 8 -5.15 32.74 15.64
N LYS A 9 -4.72 33.03 14.45
CA LYS A 9 -4.35 32.03 13.42
C LYS A 9 -3.18 31.20 13.94
N ILE A 10 -3.38 29.90 14.09
CA ILE A 10 -2.29 28.94 14.27
C ILE A 10 -1.94 28.41 12.88
N GLY A 11 -0.67 28.63 12.52
CA GLY A 11 -0.15 28.40 11.20
C GLY A 11 -0.12 26.90 10.81
N SER A 12 -0.47 26.69 9.57
CA SER A 12 -0.23 25.47 8.81
C SER A 12 1.27 25.29 8.58
N ASN A 13 1.86 24.27 9.17
CA ASN A 13 3.25 23.91 8.91
C ASN A 13 3.39 23.12 7.62
N PHE A 14 4.09 23.72 6.70
CA PHE A 14 4.61 23.24 5.43
C PHE A 14 5.30 21.87 5.50
N TRP A 15 4.97 21.02 4.55
CA TRP A 15 5.74 19.85 4.16
C TRP A 15 6.93 20.28 3.33
N VAL A 16 8.15 20.07 3.82
CA VAL A 16 9.37 20.18 3.04
C VAL A 16 9.74 18.79 2.51
N SER A 17 9.61 18.64 1.21
CA SER A 17 10.17 17.52 0.44
C SER A 17 11.70 17.58 0.51
N ALA A 18 12.33 16.60 1.14
CA ALA A 18 13.77 16.43 1.09
C ALA A 18 14.17 15.81 -0.25
N ARG A 19 14.59 16.66 -1.19
CA ARG A 19 15.41 16.21 -2.34
C ARG A 19 16.82 15.93 -1.84
N GLY A 20 17.38 14.77 -2.19
CA GLY A 20 18.76 14.40 -1.91
C GLY A 20 19.75 15.31 -2.64
N PRO A 21 20.95 15.48 -2.12
CA PRO A 21 21.95 16.32 -2.74
C PRO A 21 22.68 15.62 -3.88
N GLN A 22 22.51 16.11 -5.10
CA GLN A 22 23.55 16.01 -6.13
C GLN A 22 24.47 17.21 -5.90
N ASP A 23 25.71 16.93 -5.51
CA ASP A 23 26.88 17.77 -5.78
C ASP A 23 28.13 17.05 -5.25
N ALA A 24 28.82 16.31 -6.14
CA ALA A 24 30.17 15.87 -5.93
C ALA A 24 31.12 16.83 -6.65
N LYS A 25 31.67 17.77 -5.91
CA LYS A 25 32.77 18.64 -6.35
C LYS A 25 34.00 17.82 -6.70
N LYS A 26 34.49 18.00 -7.94
CA LYS A 26 35.84 17.61 -8.39
C LYS A 26 36.90 18.26 -7.49
N MET A 27 37.67 17.46 -6.80
CA MET A 27 38.90 17.87 -6.15
C MET A 27 40.08 17.42 -7.02
N LYS A 28 40.77 18.36 -7.66
CA LYS A 28 42.05 18.17 -8.28
C LYS A 28 43.10 18.04 -7.17
N MET A 29 43.79 16.94 -7.11
CA MET A 29 45.10 16.89 -6.46
C MET A 29 46.18 16.50 -7.50
N GLY A 30 47.13 17.36 -7.65
CA GLY A 30 48.35 17.10 -8.41
C GLY A 30 49.28 16.19 -7.62
N GLY A 31 49.87 15.26 -8.31
CA GLY A 31 50.91 14.40 -7.78
C GLY A 31 51.75 13.90 -8.95
N THR A 32 52.92 14.49 -9.11
CA THR A 32 54.01 14.13 -10.02
C THR A 32 54.51 12.72 -9.72
N TRP A 33 54.55 11.84 -10.73
CA TRP A 33 55.30 10.61 -10.68
C TRP A 33 56.34 10.61 -11.78
N LEU A 34 57.61 10.44 -11.34
CA LEU A 34 58.82 10.26 -12.13
C LEU A 34 58.73 8.97 -12.94
N GLY A 35 59.17 9.07 -14.19
CA GLY A 35 59.21 7.97 -15.12
C GLY A 35 60.37 7.00 -14.85
N LEU A 36 60.13 5.74 -15.20
CA LEU A 36 61.15 4.77 -15.60
C LEU A 36 60.62 3.96 -16.82
N PRO A 37 61.41 3.78 -17.87
CA PRO A 37 61.00 3.06 -19.06
C PRO A 37 61.34 1.60 -18.97
N VAL A 38 60.38 0.69 -19.07
CA VAL A 38 60.67 -0.75 -19.29
C VAL A 38 59.69 -1.33 -20.29
N GLY A 39 60.21 -1.67 -21.46
CA GLY A 39 59.86 -2.90 -22.15
C GLY A 39 58.61 -2.96 -23.05
N HIS A 40 58.53 -2.14 -24.12
CA HIS A 40 57.52 -2.30 -25.17
C HIS A 40 57.90 -3.16 -26.37
N HIS A 41 58.64 -4.26 -26.20
CA HIS A 41 59.07 -5.06 -27.36
C HIS A 41 58.70 -6.55 -27.39
N LEU A 42 57.91 -7.08 -26.44
CA LEU A 42 57.61 -8.52 -26.41
C LEU A 42 56.12 -8.90 -26.59
N LEU A 43 55.18 -7.97 -26.65
CA LEU A 43 53.75 -8.27 -26.81
C LEU A 43 53.21 -8.15 -28.26
N ALA A 44 54.01 -7.59 -29.19
CA ALA A 44 53.54 -7.36 -30.58
C ALA A 44 53.67 -8.59 -31.50
N LEU A 45 54.48 -9.57 -31.15
CA LEU A 45 54.72 -10.78 -31.99
C LEU A 45 53.74 -11.92 -31.67
N GLY A 46 53.18 -12.00 -30.49
CA GLY A 46 52.20 -13.04 -30.09
C GLY A 46 50.81 -12.85 -30.68
N HIS A 47 50.35 -11.62 -30.83
CA HIS A 47 49.00 -11.33 -31.30
C HIS A 47 48.78 -11.54 -32.81
N LYS A 48 49.77 -11.35 -33.65
CA LYS A 48 49.67 -11.59 -35.09
C LYS A 48 49.66 -13.07 -35.48
N HIS A 49 50.32 -13.93 -34.72
CA HIS A 49 50.36 -15.36 -35.06
C HIS A 49 49.11 -16.11 -34.57
N PHE A 50 48.48 -15.66 -33.48
CA PHE A 50 47.26 -16.27 -32.96
C PHE A 50 46.02 -15.92 -33.81
N SER A 51 45.94 -14.69 -34.32
CA SER A 51 44.83 -14.23 -35.17
C SER A 51 44.75 -14.93 -36.52
N ASN A 52 45.89 -15.28 -37.13
CA ASN A 52 45.90 -15.91 -38.46
C ASN A 52 45.59 -17.41 -38.45
N LYS A 53 45.85 -18.12 -37.33
CA LYS A 53 45.54 -19.55 -37.20
C LYS A 53 44.06 -19.83 -37.05
N TRP A 54 43.30 -18.89 -36.44
CA TRP A 54 41.83 -18.99 -36.30
C TRP A 54 41.08 -18.54 -37.55
N ARG A 55 41.60 -17.62 -38.35
CA ARG A 55 40.98 -17.19 -39.61
C ARG A 55 40.89 -18.27 -40.66
N ASN A 56 41.85 -19.21 -40.69
CA ASN A 56 41.89 -20.29 -41.66
C ASN A 56 41.16 -21.57 -41.22
N MET A 57 40.64 -21.62 -40.00
CA MET A 57 40.06 -22.83 -39.41
C MET A 57 38.52 -22.84 -39.30
N MET A 58 37.86 -21.71 -39.49
CA MET A 58 36.40 -21.66 -39.51
C MET A 58 35.87 -20.93 -40.73
N ASP A 59 35.02 -21.61 -41.50
CA ASP A 59 34.18 -21.03 -42.51
C ASP A 59 33.39 -19.89 -41.91
N PHE A 60 33.30 -18.73 -42.58
CA PHE A 60 32.69 -17.50 -42.09
C PHE A 60 31.22 -17.71 -41.65
N ARG A 61 30.55 -18.70 -42.23
CA ARG A 61 29.20 -19.14 -41.83
C ARG A 61 29.21 -19.83 -40.46
N LYS A 62 30.18 -20.66 -40.18
CA LYS A 62 30.31 -21.38 -38.89
C LYS A 62 30.69 -20.43 -37.77
N PHE A 63 31.51 -19.42 -38.06
CA PHE A 63 31.88 -18.38 -37.08
C PHE A 63 30.65 -17.52 -36.70
N ARG A 64 29.81 -17.08 -37.70
CA ARG A 64 28.57 -16.37 -37.42
C ARG A 64 27.58 -17.22 -36.60
N LEU A 65 27.47 -18.52 -36.93
CA LEU A 65 26.62 -19.43 -36.17
C LEU A 65 27.09 -19.57 -34.71
N PHE A 66 28.38 -19.68 -34.51
CA PHE A 66 28.99 -19.77 -33.17
C PHE A 66 28.72 -18.48 -32.35
N VAL A 67 28.91 -17.31 -32.94
CA VAL A 67 28.61 -16.01 -32.27
C VAL A 67 27.10 -15.88 -31.92
N CYS A 68 26.21 -16.30 -32.82
CA CYS A 68 24.79 -16.32 -32.55
C CYS A 68 24.41 -17.29 -31.43
N LEU A 69 24.98 -18.48 -31.41
CA LEU A 69 24.75 -19.49 -30.35
C LEU A 69 25.25 -19.01 -29.00
N VAL A 70 26.42 -18.40 -28.94
CA VAL A 70 26.96 -17.80 -27.71
C VAL A 70 26.09 -16.64 -27.25
N GLY A 71 25.65 -15.75 -28.17
CA GLY A 71 24.73 -14.67 -27.86
C GLY A 71 23.37 -15.14 -27.31
N LEU A 72 22.78 -16.16 -27.91
CA LEU A 72 21.54 -16.79 -27.43
C LEU A 72 21.74 -17.46 -26.06
N SER A 73 22.89 -18.15 -25.85
CA SER A 73 23.21 -18.75 -24.56
C SER A 73 23.38 -17.68 -23.46
N CYS A 74 24.06 -16.58 -23.73
CA CYS A 74 24.20 -15.46 -22.79
C CYS A 74 22.88 -14.78 -22.50
N ALA A 75 22.04 -14.59 -23.52
CA ALA A 75 20.70 -14.01 -23.35
C ALA A 75 19.79 -14.93 -22.51
N SER A 76 19.82 -16.25 -22.79
CA SER A 76 19.05 -17.24 -22.00
C SER A 76 19.55 -17.32 -20.55
N PHE A 77 20.87 -17.26 -20.34
CA PHE A 77 21.46 -17.23 -19.01
C PHE A 77 21.10 -15.94 -18.26
N TRP A 78 21.10 -14.81 -18.95
CA TRP A 78 20.70 -13.52 -18.36
C TRP A 78 19.21 -13.51 -17.99
N LEU A 79 18.31 -14.01 -18.87
CA LEU A 79 16.89 -14.16 -18.58
C LEU A 79 16.64 -15.14 -17.43
N PHE A 80 17.38 -16.25 -17.37
CA PHE A 80 17.29 -17.20 -16.27
C PHE A 80 17.79 -16.60 -14.96
N TYR A 81 18.91 -15.85 -15.00
CA TYR A 81 19.49 -15.21 -13.84
C TYR A 81 18.62 -14.04 -13.34
N SER A 82 18.01 -13.24 -14.23
CA SER A 82 17.06 -12.17 -13.83
C SER A 82 15.80 -12.75 -13.17
N ASN A 83 15.26 -13.84 -13.67
CA ASN A 83 14.13 -14.54 -13.03
C ASN A 83 14.53 -15.20 -11.69
N LEU A 84 15.76 -15.70 -11.57
CA LEU A 84 16.30 -16.25 -10.32
C LEU A 84 16.54 -15.14 -9.28
N THR A 85 17.03 -13.98 -9.69
CA THR A 85 17.22 -12.85 -8.77
C THR A 85 15.90 -12.31 -8.25
N GLU A 86 14.85 -12.22 -9.08
CA GLU A 86 13.51 -11.90 -8.58
C GLU A 86 12.97 -12.98 -7.62
N PHE A 87 13.23 -14.25 -7.90
CA PHE A 87 12.84 -15.36 -7.03
C PHE A 87 13.66 -15.40 -5.74
N CYS A 88 15.00 -15.17 -5.82
CA CYS A 88 15.88 -15.15 -4.65
C CYS A 88 15.66 -13.93 -3.75
N ILE A 89 15.35 -12.74 -4.29
CA ILE A 89 15.01 -11.55 -3.48
C ILE A 89 13.77 -11.83 -2.61
N PHE A 90 12.86 -12.67 -3.09
CA PHE A 90 11.69 -13.08 -2.32
C PHE A 90 11.97 -14.15 -1.26
N CYS A 91 12.97 -15.03 -1.50
CA CYS A 91 13.36 -16.09 -0.58
C CYS A 91 14.30 -15.60 0.53
N GLU A 92 15.25 -14.72 0.21
CA GLU A 92 16.27 -14.24 1.16
C GLU A 92 15.68 -13.32 2.25
N ASN A 93 14.58 -12.59 1.95
CA ASN A 93 13.91 -11.76 2.93
C ASN A 93 12.94 -12.50 3.88
N SER A 94 12.73 -13.80 3.71
CA SER A 94 11.79 -14.56 4.54
C SER A 94 12.41 -15.16 5.82
N HIS A 95 13.74 -15.15 5.95
CA HIS A 95 14.43 -15.82 7.07
C HIS A 95 14.86 -14.92 8.23
N ASP A 96 14.91 -13.60 8.06
CA ASP A 96 15.46 -12.67 9.07
C ASP A 96 14.42 -11.88 9.86
N TYR A 97 13.13 -12.22 9.79
CA TYR A 97 12.13 -11.56 10.64
C TYR A 97 12.14 -12.17 12.03
N ILE A 98 13.09 -11.69 12.86
CA ILE A 98 13.05 -11.92 14.30
C ILE A 98 11.89 -11.09 14.84
N PHE A 99 10.79 -11.76 15.19
CA PHE A 99 9.64 -11.10 15.79
C PHE A 99 9.97 -10.70 17.22
N PRO A 100 9.67 -9.47 17.65
CA PRO A 100 9.80 -9.07 19.06
C PRO A 100 8.96 -9.98 19.97
N ILE A 101 9.28 -9.97 21.25
CA ILE A 101 8.72 -10.89 22.28
C ILE A 101 7.21 -10.64 22.50
N GLU A 102 6.73 -9.42 22.26
CA GLU A 102 5.31 -9.09 22.43
C GLU A 102 4.52 -9.40 21.15
N THR A 103 3.69 -10.42 21.23
CA THR A 103 2.73 -10.74 20.16
C THR A 103 1.51 -9.84 20.23
N PHE A 104 0.86 -9.64 19.11
CA PHE A 104 -0.41 -8.93 19.05
C PHE A 104 -1.45 -9.62 19.93
N ARG A 105 -2.09 -8.86 20.82
CA ARG A 105 -3.24 -9.34 21.60
C ARG A 105 -4.52 -8.78 20.99
N ARG A 106 -5.42 -9.67 20.56
CA ARG A 106 -6.73 -9.26 20.07
C ARG A 106 -7.50 -8.52 21.15
N ILE A 107 -8.26 -7.51 20.73
CA ILE A 107 -9.18 -6.84 21.64
C ILE A 107 -10.27 -7.85 22.02
N GLY A 108 -10.29 -8.25 23.28
CA GLY A 108 -11.34 -9.11 23.83
C GLY A 108 -12.71 -8.41 23.85
N GLY A 109 -13.75 -9.16 24.18
CA GLY A 109 -15.10 -8.63 24.34
C GLY A 109 -15.90 -8.52 23.06
N ASN A 110 -17.16 -8.12 23.22
CA ASN A 110 -18.12 -7.96 22.13
C ASN A 110 -17.94 -6.62 21.40
N PHE A 111 -18.46 -6.52 20.20
CA PHE A 111 -18.64 -5.26 19.53
C PHE A 111 -19.66 -4.41 20.29
N SER A 112 -19.36 -3.13 20.48
CA SER A 112 -20.28 -2.17 21.11
C SER A 112 -21.30 -1.59 20.12
N GLN A 113 -20.90 -1.52 18.83
CA GLN A 113 -21.80 -1.19 17.71
C GLN A 113 -21.55 -2.18 16.57
N LEU A 114 -22.63 -2.60 15.93
CA LEU A 114 -22.60 -3.47 14.75
C LEU A 114 -23.56 -2.96 13.68
N PRO A 115 -23.19 -3.03 12.41
CA PRO A 115 -24.11 -2.76 11.30
C PRO A 115 -25.19 -3.85 11.22
N ASP A 116 -26.35 -3.47 10.73
CA ASP A 116 -27.46 -4.37 10.45
C ASP A 116 -27.33 -4.93 9.04
N ILE A 117 -26.55 -6.00 8.91
CA ILE A 117 -26.32 -6.66 7.61
C ILE A 117 -26.38 -8.19 7.75
N ASP A 118 -27.05 -8.80 6.80
CA ASP A 118 -27.02 -10.26 6.61
C ASP A 118 -26.18 -10.62 5.38
N CYS A 119 -24.87 -10.75 5.60
CA CYS A 119 -23.95 -11.17 4.56
C CYS A 119 -24.16 -12.61 4.10
N HIS A 120 -24.86 -13.45 4.86
CA HIS A 120 -25.13 -14.83 4.47
C HIS A 120 -26.15 -14.90 3.34
N LYS A 121 -27.21 -14.06 3.40
CA LYS A 121 -28.25 -14.04 2.38
C LYS A 121 -27.86 -13.27 1.13
N ASN A 122 -27.12 -12.17 1.28
CA ASN A 122 -26.75 -11.31 0.17
C ASN A 122 -25.32 -10.75 0.36
N PRO A 123 -24.28 -11.59 0.15
CA PRO A 123 -22.91 -11.18 0.37
C PRO A 123 -22.51 -10.05 -0.59
N PRO A 124 -21.94 -8.92 -0.09
CA PRO A 124 -21.39 -7.88 -0.94
C PRO A 124 -20.21 -8.39 -1.80
N PHE A 125 -20.07 -7.86 -3.00
CA PHE A 125 -18.88 -8.06 -3.80
C PHE A 125 -17.67 -7.32 -3.23
N LEU A 126 -17.89 -6.09 -2.76
CA LEU A 126 -16.84 -5.25 -2.16
C LEU A 126 -17.36 -4.60 -0.89
N ILE A 127 -16.62 -4.76 0.20
CA ILE A 127 -16.83 -4.08 1.46
C ILE A 127 -15.76 -3.00 1.61
N LEU A 128 -16.16 -1.76 1.81
CA LEU A 128 -15.27 -0.63 2.11
C LEU A 128 -15.24 -0.45 3.64
N LEU A 129 -14.11 -0.72 4.26
CA LEU A 129 -13.86 -0.46 5.68
C LEU A 129 -13.09 0.85 5.82
N VAL A 130 -13.76 1.87 6.32
CA VAL A 130 -13.20 3.21 6.45
C VAL A 130 -12.79 3.48 7.88
N THR A 131 -11.48 3.64 8.14
CA THR A 131 -11.02 4.03 9.47
C THR A 131 -11.42 5.48 9.76
N SER A 132 -12.10 5.69 10.87
CA SER A 132 -12.63 6.98 11.27
C SER A 132 -12.38 7.27 12.75
N SER A 133 -12.65 8.49 13.17
CA SER A 133 -12.72 8.88 14.58
C SER A 133 -14.02 9.62 14.86
N TYR A 134 -14.34 9.80 16.13
CA TYR A 134 -15.56 10.50 16.52
C TYR A 134 -15.62 11.94 15.96
N HIS A 135 -14.46 12.60 15.79
CA HIS A 135 -14.40 13.96 15.22
C HIS A 135 -14.72 14.02 13.72
N HIS A 136 -14.58 12.94 12.98
CA HIS A 136 -14.69 12.94 11.51
C HIS A 136 -16.13 12.76 11.02
N VAL A 137 -17.11 13.39 11.69
CA VAL A 137 -18.54 13.30 11.32
C VAL A 137 -18.76 13.81 9.90
N ASP A 138 -18.22 15.00 9.56
CA ASP A 138 -18.39 15.60 8.23
C ASP A 138 -17.79 14.72 7.13
N ALA A 139 -16.64 14.11 7.39
CA ALA A 139 -16.01 13.19 6.45
C ALA A 139 -16.87 11.92 6.26
N ARG A 140 -17.41 11.33 7.34
CA ARG A 140 -18.35 10.20 7.20
C ARG A 140 -19.59 10.57 6.41
N MET A 141 -20.11 11.79 6.62
CA MET A 141 -21.29 12.29 5.88
C MET A 141 -20.98 12.49 4.40
N ALA A 142 -19.81 13.07 4.05
CA ALA A 142 -19.39 13.21 2.67
C ALA A 142 -19.23 11.85 1.98
N ILE A 143 -18.65 10.87 2.66
CA ILE A 143 -18.49 9.50 2.15
C ILE A 143 -19.85 8.84 1.91
N ARG A 144 -20.80 8.92 2.85
CA ARG A 144 -22.17 8.39 2.70
C ARG A 144 -22.92 9.01 1.52
N GLN A 145 -22.62 10.25 1.18
CA GLN A 145 -23.25 10.98 0.07
C GLN A 145 -22.58 10.72 -1.27
N THR A 146 -21.36 10.17 -1.26
CA THR A 146 -20.52 10.03 -2.44
C THR A 146 -20.18 8.55 -2.72
N TRP A 147 -18.91 8.23 -2.76
CA TRP A 147 -18.40 6.91 -3.13
C TRP A 147 -18.77 5.81 -2.13
N GLY A 148 -18.97 6.14 -0.86
CA GLY A 148 -19.37 5.19 0.19
C GLY A 148 -20.85 4.85 0.24
N LYS A 149 -21.72 5.55 -0.51
CA LYS A 149 -23.14 5.19 -0.58
C LYS A 149 -23.29 3.77 -1.10
N GLU A 150 -24.08 2.94 -0.41
CA GLU A 150 -24.42 1.60 -0.89
C GLU A 150 -24.97 1.66 -2.32
N ARG A 151 -24.45 0.81 -3.18
CA ARG A 151 -24.82 0.78 -4.61
C ARG A 151 -24.50 -0.55 -5.27
N THR A 152 -25.07 -0.71 -6.46
CA THR A 152 -24.71 -1.79 -7.40
C THR A 152 -23.93 -1.18 -8.56
N VAL A 153 -22.72 -1.72 -8.82
CA VAL A 153 -21.85 -1.35 -9.94
C VAL A 153 -21.59 -2.60 -10.77
N ALA A 154 -21.91 -2.55 -12.06
CA ALA A 154 -21.79 -3.71 -12.96
C ALA A 154 -22.43 -4.99 -12.38
N GLY A 155 -23.60 -4.89 -11.77
CA GLY A 155 -24.30 -6.00 -11.12
C GLY A 155 -23.69 -6.49 -9.80
N LYS A 156 -22.71 -5.76 -9.25
CA LYS A 156 -22.01 -6.11 -8.01
C LYS A 156 -22.38 -5.14 -6.88
N ARG A 157 -22.83 -5.68 -5.74
CA ARG A 157 -23.20 -4.89 -4.56
C ARG A 157 -21.97 -4.42 -3.81
N LEU A 158 -21.90 -3.11 -3.50
CA LEU A 158 -20.85 -2.45 -2.73
C LEU A 158 -21.48 -1.84 -1.47
N VAL A 159 -20.81 -2.03 -0.32
CA VAL A 159 -21.24 -1.50 0.98
C VAL A 159 -20.06 -0.87 1.70
N THR A 160 -20.34 0.10 2.58
CA THR A 160 -19.32 0.82 3.35
C THR A 160 -19.65 0.77 4.84
N TYR A 161 -18.61 0.55 5.66
CA TYR A 161 -18.68 0.59 7.10
C TYR A 161 -17.54 1.42 7.68
N PHE A 162 -17.84 2.15 8.77
CA PHE A 162 -16.89 2.98 9.47
C PHE A 162 -16.36 2.27 10.71
N LEU A 163 -15.03 2.19 10.84
CA LEU A 163 -14.35 1.58 11.97
C LEU A 163 -14.02 2.66 13.01
N LEU A 164 -14.53 2.53 14.22
CA LEU A 164 -14.30 3.46 15.33
C LEU A 164 -13.83 2.71 16.58
N GLY A 165 -12.90 3.31 17.33
CA GLY A 165 -12.67 2.98 18.73
C GLY A 165 -13.67 3.70 19.62
N SER A 166 -13.55 3.55 20.94
CA SER A 166 -14.36 4.25 21.93
C SER A 166 -13.70 5.57 22.36
N THR A 167 -14.52 6.48 22.88
CA THR A 167 -14.07 7.70 23.55
C THR A 167 -14.44 7.66 25.02
N VAL A 168 -13.62 8.29 25.86
CA VAL A 168 -13.87 8.44 27.30
C VAL A 168 -14.95 9.49 27.59
N ASN A 169 -15.25 10.35 26.63
CA ASN A 169 -16.30 11.37 26.75
C ASN A 169 -17.67 10.72 26.49
N LEU A 170 -18.51 10.66 27.53
CA LEU A 170 -19.82 10.01 27.48
C LEU A 170 -20.78 10.67 26.47
N SER A 171 -20.74 12.00 26.33
CA SER A 171 -21.57 12.68 25.33
C SER A 171 -21.18 12.29 23.91
N GLN A 172 -19.88 12.28 23.60
CA GLN A 172 -19.38 11.86 22.29
C GLN A 172 -19.69 10.39 21.99
N GLN A 173 -19.61 9.52 23.02
CA GLN A 173 -19.99 8.12 22.86
C GLN A 173 -21.49 7.95 22.62
N ALA A 174 -22.34 8.78 23.24
CA ALA A 174 -23.77 8.81 22.96
C ALA A 174 -24.08 9.29 21.53
N ASP A 175 -23.34 10.30 21.04
CA ASP A 175 -23.47 10.79 19.65
C ASP A 175 -23.10 9.70 18.64
N ILE A 176 -22.02 8.93 18.89
CA ILE A 176 -21.66 7.78 18.06
C ILE A 176 -22.77 6.72 18.07
N ALA A 177 -23.36 6.44 19.23
CA ALA A 177 -24.45 5.46 19.35
C ALA A 177 -25.69 5.92 18.57
N ALA A 178 -26.05 7.20 18.65
CA ALA A 178 -27.15 7.80 17.88
C ALA A 178 -26.87 7.75 16.37
N GLU A 179 -25.66 8.08 15.95
CA GLU A 179 -25.21 7.95 14.55
C GLU A 179 -25.30 6.50 14.06
N SER A 180 -24.82 5.54 14.86
CA SER A 180 -24.87 4.10 14.55
C SER A 180 -26.32 3.61 14.43
N GLN A 181 -27.21 4.06 15.32
CA GLN A 181 -28.64 3.71 15.25
C GLN A 181 -29.29 4.25 13.97
N LYS A 182 -28.90 5.46 13.55
CA LYS A 182 -29.48 6.12 12.37
C LYS A 182 -29.01 5.52 11.06
N TYR A 183 -27.69 5.26 10.91
CA TYR A 183 -27.10 4.88 9.62
C TYR A 183 -26.78 3.39 9.50
N LYS A 184 -26.70 2.65 10.63
CA LYS A 184 -26.45 1.20 10.65
C LYS A 184 -25.16 0.77 9.94
N ASP A 185 -24.14 1.61 9.97
CA ASP A 185 -22.89 1.43 9.22
C ASP A 185 -21.62 1.61 10.06
N ILE A 186 -21.75 1.60 11.41
CA ILE A 186 -20.61 1.72 12.33
C ILE A 186 -20.28 0.37 12.95
N ILE A 187 -18.97 0.03 12.92
CA ILE A 187 -18.35 -1.10 13.62
C ILE A 187 -17.50 -0.51 14.74
N GLN A 188 -17.80 -0.83 16.00
CA GLN A 188 -17.10 -0.28 17.16
C GLN A 188 -16.75 -1.37 18.18
N LYS A 189 -15.55 -1.26 18.75
CA LYS A 189 -15.12 -2.00 19.97
C LYS A 189 -14.55 -1.03 21.00
N ASN A 190 -14.47 -1.52 22.24
CA ASN A 190 -13.97 -0.73 23.37
C ASN A 190 -12.44 -0.74 23.43
N PHE A 191 -11.81 0.19 22.71
CA PHE A 191 -10.41 0.60 22.83
C PHE A 191 -10.31 2.09 22.52
N THR A 192 -9.37 2.77 23.15
CA THR A 192 -9.18 4.22 22.96
C THR A 192 -8.86 4.55 21.49
N ASP A 193 -9.67 5.42 20.89
CA ASP A 193 -9.52 5.84 19.49
C ASP A 193 -8.35 6.82 19.33
N THR A 194 -7.18 6.32 18.97
CA THR A 194 -5.97 7.10 18.74
C THR A 194 -5.25 6.64 17.48
N TYR A 195 -4.34 7.49 16.96
CA TYR A 195 -3.48 7.15 15.83
C TYR A 195 -2.65 5.87 16.10
N TYR A 196 -2.15 5.69 17.33
CA TYR A 196 -1.34 4.54 17.69
C TYR A 196 -2.13 3.23 17.86
N ASN A 197 -3.45 3.32 17.85
CA ASN A 197 -4.37 2.18 17.90
C ASN A 197 -5.00 1.84 16.53
N LEU A 198 -4.44 2.37 15.42
CA LEU A 198 -4.91 2.03 14.07
C LEU A 198 -4.77 0.54 13.77
N THR A 199 -3.71 -0.12 14.24
CA THR A 199 -3.57 -1.58 14.14
C THR A 199 -4.74 -2.30 14.80
N LEU A 200 -5.15 -1.88 16.00
CA LEU A 200 -6.31 -2.44 16.69
C LEU A 200 -7.60 -2.21 15.90
N LYS A 201 -7.76 -1.01 15.34
CA LYS A 201 -8.93 -0.62 14.56
C LYS A 201 -9.06 -1.46 13.28
N THR A 202 -7.99 -1.62 12.53
CA THR A 202 -7.98 -2.47 11.33
C THR A 202 -8.24 -3.92 11.68
N MET A 203 -7.61 -4.44 12.75
CA MET A 203 -7.83 -5.83 13.19
C MET A 203 -9.26 -6.08 13.69
N MET A 204 -9.93 -5.09 14.28
CA MET A 204 -11.37 -5.13 14.56
C MET A 204 -12.19 -5.30 13.28
N GLY A 205 -11.84 -4.58 12.22
CA GLY A 205 -12.46 -4.74 10.90
C GLY A 205 -12.24 -6.14 10.31
N MET A 206 -11.00 -6.66 10.39
CA MET A 206 -10.69 -8.03 9.93
C MET A 206 -11.45 -9.10 10.74
N GLU A 207 -11.59 -8.92 12.06
CA GLU A 207 -12.41 -9.79 12.91
C GLU A 207 -13.88 -9.76 12.46
N TRP A 208 -14.41 -8.57 12.20
CA TRP A 208 -15.79 -8.43 11.76
C TRP A 208 -16.04 -9.15 10.43
N ILE A 209 -15.15 -8.99 9.45
CA ILE A 209 -15.20 -9.72 8.17
C ILE A 209 -15.18 -11.23 8.42
N HIS A 210 -14.22 -11.71 9.24
CA HIS A 210 -14.08 -13.14 9.53
C HIS A 210 -15.32 -13.77 10.15
N ARG A 211 -15.98 -13.04 11.08
CA ARG A 211 -17.12 -13.56 11.85
C ARG A 211 -18.46 -13.41 11.11
N PHE A 212 -18.65 -12.34 10.35
CA PHE A 212 -19.98 -11.96 9.86
C PHE A 212 -20.08 -11.88 8.32
N CYS A 213 -18.98 -11.64 7.61
CA CYS A 213 -19.04 -11.36 6.16
C CYS A 213 -17.97 -12.11 5.34
N TYR A 214 -17.57 -13.30 5.77
CA TYR A 214 -16.53 -14.09 5.08
C TYR A 214 -16.92 -14.57 3.67
N GLN A 215 -18.20 -14.53 3.30
CA GLN A 215 -18.69 -14.87 1.97
C GLN A 215 -18.55 -13.75 0.94
N SER A 216 -18.23 -12.54 1.35
CA SER A 216 -17.94 -11.42 0.45
C SER A 216 -16.71 -11.72 -0.41
N SER A 217 -16.56 -11.03 -1.55
CA SER A 217 -15.41 -11.31 -2.43
C SER A 217 -14.17 -10.50 -2.02
N PHE A 218 -14.36 -9.20 -1.80
CA PHE A 218 -13.25 -8.26 -1.54
C PHE A 218 -13.54 -7.32 -0.39
N VAL A 219 -12.47 -6.87 0.24
CA VAL A 219 -12.47 -5.83 1.25
C VAL A 219 -11.48 -4.74 0.82
N MET A 220 -11.85 -3.48 0.91
CA MET A 220 -10.93 -2.35 0.85
C MET A 220 -10.86 -1.69 2.21
N LYS A 221 -9.67 -1.58 2.82
CA LYS A 221 -9.42 -0.68 3.94
C LYS A 221 -8.97 0.67 3.37
N THR A 222 -9.54 1.74 3.91
CA THR A 222 -9.14 3.11 3.55
C THR A 222 -9.42 4.08 4.71
N ASP A 223 -9.03 5.35 4.55
CA ASP A 223 -9.21 6.40 5.56
C ASP A 223 -10.28 7.42 5.14
N THR A 224 -10.72 8.27 6.07
CA THR A 224 -11.80 9.26 5.80
C THR A 224 -11.39 10.40 4.89
N ASP A 225 -10.11 10.67 4.74
CA ASP A 225 -9.51 11.71 3.88
C ASP A 225 -9.05 11.16 2.51
N VAL A 226 -9.65 10.05 2.08
CA VAL A 226 -9.38 9.39 0.80
C VAL A 226 -10.60 9.45 -0.11
N PHE A 227 -10.41 9.90 -1.35
CA PHE A 227 -11.40 9.75 -2.41
C PHE A 227 -11.21 8.39 -3.09
N VAL A 228 -12.30 7.63 -3.25
CA VAL A 228 -12.29 6.31 -3.92
C VAL A 228 -13.17 6.33 -5.16
N ASN A 229 -12.62 5.94 -6.30
CA ASN A 229 -13.39 5.67 -7.51
C ASN A 229 -13.87 4.21 -7.51
N VAL A 230 -15.02 3.97 -6.87
CA VAL A 230 -15.59 2.64 -6.73
C VAL A 230 -16.00 2.00 -8.05
N PHE A 231 -16.26 2.80 -9.09
CA PHE A 231 -16.57 2.30 -10.43
C PHE A 231 -15.35 1.65 -11.08
N TYR A 232 -14.23 2.38 -11.12
CA TYR A 232 -12.99 1.89 -11.70
C TYR A 232 -12.39 0.74 -10.88
N LEU A 233 -12.44 0.84 -9.54
CA LEU A 233 -12.02 -0.26 -8.68
C LEU A 233 -12.82 -1.54 -8.98
N THR A 234 -14.14 -1.46 -9.08
CA THR A 234 -14.98 -2.62 -9.39
C THR A 234 -14.62 -3.23 -10.75
N GLU A 235 -14.42 -2.39 -11.76
CA GLU A 235 -14.01 -2.82 -13.09
C GLU A 235 -12.67 -3.59 -13.05
N LEU A 236 -11.66 -3.06 -12.38
CA LEU A 236 -10.35 -3.70 -12.26
C LEU A 236 -10.44 -5.04 -11.50
N LEU A 237 -11.22 -5.11 -10.41
CA LEU A 237 -11.42 -6.35 -9.66
C LEU A 237 -12.13 -7.43 -10.49
N LEU A 238 -13.11 -7.05 -11.31
CA LEU A 238 -13.78 -7.97 -12.22
C LEU A 238 -12.84 -8.51 -13.31
N ARG A 239 -11.92 -7.67 -13.81
CA ARG A 239 -10.92 -8.10 -14.80
C ARG A 239 -9.91 -9.11 -14.23
N LYS A 240 -9.60 -9.04 -12.94
CA LYS A 240 -8.67 -9.98 -12.26
C LYS A 240 -9.17 -11.43 -12.24
N LYS A 241 -10.48 -11.69 -12.32
CA LYS A 241 -11.12 -13.03 -12.32
C LYS A 241 -10.66 -13.93 -11.15
N ARG A 242 -10.10 -13.35 -10.09
CA ARG A 242 -9.57 -14.06 -8.91
C ARG A 242 -10.07 -13.39 -7.63
N THR A 243 -10.68 -14.17 -6.74
CA THR A 243 -11.30 -13.71 -5.49
C THR A 243 -10.64 -14.30 -4.24
N THR A 244 -9.47 -14.94 -4.39
CA THR A 244 -8.75 -15.59 -3.28
C THR A 244 -7.25 -15.26 -3.32
N ARG A 245 -6.63 -15.26 -2.15
CA ARG A 245 -5.19 -14.98 -1.95
C ARG A 245 -4.71 -13.71 -2.67
N PHE A 246 -5.52 -12.67 -2.65
CA PHE A 246 -5.28 -11.41 -3.36
C PHE A 246 -5.07 -10.27 -2.37
N PHE A 247 -4.02 -9.47 -2.60
CA PHE A 247 -3.73 -8.25 -1.85
C PHE A 247 -3.06 -7.22 -2.77
N THR A 248 -3.56 -5.98 -2.79
CA THR A 248 -3.07 -4.90 -3.65
C THR A 248 -3.25 -3.53 -3.00
N GLY A 249 -2.47 -2.57 -3.43
CA GLY A 249 -2.49 -1.18 -2.98
C GLY A 249 -1.28 -0.43 -3.54
N PHE A 250 -0.89 0.68 -2.91
CA PHE A 250 0.39 1.32 -3.22
C PHE A 250 1.51 0.56 -2.52
N LEU A 251 2.32 -0.17 -3.29
CA LEU A 251 3.37 -1.04 -2.78
C LEU A 251 4.54 -0.23 -2.19
N LYS A 252 4.93 -0.62 -0.99
CA LYS A 252 6.10 -0.14 -0.27
C LYS A 252 7.10 -1.28 -0.17
N LEU A 253 8.22 -1.13 -0.88
CA LEU A 253 9.28 -2.13 -0.97
C LEU A 253 10.55 -1.57 -0.35
N HIS A 254 11.30 -2.41 0.37
CA HIS A 254 12.60 -2.05 0.98
C HIS A 254 12.53 -0.85 1.96
N GLU A 255 11.40 -0.63 2.61
CA GLU A 255 11.23 0.44 3.59
C GLU A 255 11.99 0.15 4.89
N TYR A 256 12.59 1.19 5.47
CA TYR A 256 13.38 1.11 6.69
C TYR A 256 12.58 1.64 7.89
N PRO A 257 12.71 1.01 9.09
CA PRO A 257 12.13 1.56 10.30
C PRO A 257 12.71 2.95 10.62
N ILE A 258 11.84 3.92 10.85
CA ILE A 258 12.26 5.27 11.24
C ILE A 258 12.68 5.26 12.69
N ARG A 259 13.98 5.48 12.96
CA ARG A 259 14.61 5.43 14.29
C ARG A 259 14.75 6.80 14.97
N ARG A 260 14.24 7.86 14.35
CA ARG A 260 14.22 9.22 14.93
C ARG A 260 12.97 9.37 15.81
N ARG A 261 13.17 9.53 17.13
CA ARG A 261 12.11 9.60 18.16
C ARG A 261 11.03 10.67 17.93
N GLY A 262 11.37 11.80 17.30
CA GLY A 262 10.39 12.86 16.98
C GLY A 262 9.48 12.57 15.79
N SER A 263 9.63 11.44 15.09
CA SER A 263 8.75 11.06 13.99
C SER A 263 7.49 10.37 14.52
N LYS A 264 6.33 10.65 13.93
CA LYS A 264 5.08 9.91 14.20
C LYS A 264 5.18 8.42 13.83
N TRP A 265 6.10 8.09 12.93
CA TRP A 265 6.39 6.71 12.50
C TRP A 265 7.60 6.10 13.20
N TYR A 266 8.03 6.70 14.31
CA TYR A 266 9.14 6.14 15.08
C TYR A 266 8.82 4.73 15.57
N VAL A 267 9.76 3.81 15.36
CA VAL A 267 9.75 2.44 15.89
C VAL A 267 11.11 2.17 16.53
N SER A 268 11.12 1.69 17.76
CA SER A 268 12.38 1.35 18.45
C SER A 268 12.97 0.02 17.96
N ARG A 269 14.21 -0.27 18.34
CA ARG A 269 14.83 -1.56 17.98
C ARG A 269 14.21 -2.72 18.76
N GLU A 270 13.68 -2.45 19.94
CA GLU A 270 12.96 -3.40 20.78
C GLU A 270 11.59 -3.72 20.16
N GLU A 271 10.86 -2.73 19.65
CA GLU A 271 9.58 -2.93 18.94
C GLU A 271 9.77 -3.71 17.63
N TYR A 272 10.85 -3.41 16.89
CA TYR A 272 11.17 -4.08 15.64
C TYR A 272 12.68 -4.12 15.41
N PRO A 273 13.37 -5.26 15.64
CA PRO A 273 14.82 -5.37 15.52
C PRO A 273 15.32 -5.42 14.06
N GLY A 274 14.45 -5.72 13.09
CA GLY A 274 14.79 -5.84 11.69
C GLY A 274 15.37 -4.57 11.07
N LYS A 275 16.22 -4.72 10.08
CA LYS A 275 16.80 -3.59 9.33
C LYS A 275 15.78 -2.99 8.36
N THR A 276 14.99 -3.83 7.69
CA THR A 276 13.96 -3.45 6.72
C THR A 276 12.63 -4.10 7.09
N TYR A 277 11.53 -3.49 6.69
CA TYR A 277 10.22 -4.11 6.77
C TYR A 277 10.02 -5.11 5.61
N PRO A 278 9.16 -6.14 5.78
CA PRO A 278 8.67 -6.90 4.64
C PRO A 278 7.90 -5.97 3.69
N PRO A 279 7.67 -6.36 2.43
CA PRO A 279 6.78 -5.62 1.55
C PRO A 279 5.41 -5.42 2.19
N PHE A 280 4.86 -4.20 2.07
CA PHE A 280 3.52 -3.85 2.53
C PHE A 280 2.89 -2.82 1.58
N CYS A 281 1.59 -2.57 1.71
CA CYS A 281 0.93 -1.47 1.01
C CYS A 281 0.70 -0.30 1.95
N SER A 282 0.75 0.93 1.43
CA SER A 282 0.46 2.14 2.20
C SER A 282 -0.88 2.04 2.92
N GLY A 283 -0.90 2.43 4.19
CA GLY A 283 -2.09 2.41 5.05
C GLY A 283 -3.22 3.34 4.59
N THR A 284 -2.96 4.27 3.67
CA THR A 284 -4.00 5.16 3.12
C THR A 284 -5.11 4.39 2.39
N GLY A 285 -4.77 3.23 1.78
CA GLY A 285 -5.77 2.33 1.21
C GLY A 285 -5.17 1.15 0.49
N TYR A 286 -5.77 -0.02 0.74
CA TYR A 286 -5.43 -1.27 0.08
C TYR A 286 -6.66 -2.18 -0.05
N VAL A 287 -6.60 -3.13 -0.99
CA VAL A 287 -7.68 -4.07 -1.29
C VAL A 287 -7.17 -5.48 -1.12
N LEU A 288 -8.00 -6.33 -0.54
CA LEU A 288 -7.69 -7.75 -0.32
C LEU A 288 -8.93 -8.60 -0.57
N SER A 289 -8.72 -9.86 -0.92
CA SER A 289 -9.81 -10.84 -0.92
C SER A 289 -10.20 -11.22 0.51
N THR A 290 -11.45 -11.57 0.71
CA THR A 290 -12.03 -11.80 2.04
C THR A 290 -11.40 -12.98 2.78
N ASP A 291 -10.93 -14.01 2.05
CA ASP A 291 -10.15 -15.10 2.62
C ASP A 291 -8.83 -14.63 3.24
N VAL A 292 -8.17 -13.63 2.62
CA VAL A 292 -6.95 -13.00 3.16
C VAL A 292 -7.26 -12.23 4.43
N ALA A 293 -8.37 -11.47 4.48
CA ALA A 293 -8.79 -10.79 5.71
C ALA A 293 -8.97 -11.78 6.87
N SER A 294 -9.64 -12.91 6.63
CA SER A 294 -9.80 -13.98 7.61
C SER A 294 -8.48 -14.63 8.02
N GLN A 295 -7.56 -14.85 7.07
CA GLN A 295 -6.23 -15.39 7.36
C GLN A 295 -5.39 -14.42 8.19
N ILE A 296 -5.42 -13.11 7.88
CA ILE A 296 -4.75 -12.06 8.66
C ILE A 296 -5.29 -12.06 10.10
N TYR A 297 -6.61 -12.08 10.28
CA TYR A 297 -7.21 -12.17 11.61
C TYR A 297 -6.70 -13.40 12.38
N ASN A 298 -6.69 -14.57 11.76
CA ASN A 298 -6.29 -15.81 12.42
C ASN A 298 -4.79 -15.85 12.75
N ILE A 299 -3.91 -15.29 11.92
CA ILE A 299 -2.46 -15.31 12.15
C ILE A 299 -1.99 -14.19 13.09
N SER A 300 -2.78 -13.15 13.31
CA SER A 300 -2.38 -11.91 13.98
C SER A 300 -1.78 -12.16 15.38
N GLU A 301 -2.32 -13.08 16.17
CA GLU A 301 -1.79 -13.39 17.51
C GLU A 301 -0.43 -14.09 17.51
N ARG A 302 0.04 -14.50 16.34
CA ARG A 302 1.37 -15.08 16.11
C ARG A 302 2.34 -14.11 15.46
N VAL A 303 1.95 -12.84 15.36
CA VAL A 303 2.75 -11.75 14.79
C VAL A 303 3.01 -10.74 15.89
N SER A 304 4.23 -10.24 15.96
CA SER A 304 4.60 -9.21 16.92
C SER A 304 3.85 -7.93 16.67
N PHE A 305 3.34 -7.35 17.74
CA PHE A 305 2.61 -6.10 17.66
C PHE A 305 3.53 -4.95 17.21
N ILE A 306 3.08 -4.20 16.23
CA ILE A 306 3.65 -2.91 15.86
C ILE A 306 2.52 -1.91 15.66
N LYS A 307 2.70 -0.69 16.17
CA LYS A 307 1.70 0.38 16.08
C LYS A 307 1.46 0.92 14.66
N LEU A 308 2.38 0.65 13.73
CA LEU A 308 2.23 0.98 12.31
C LEU A 308 1.35 -0.09 11.66
N GLU A 309 0.12 0.30 11.39
CA GLU A 309 -0.95 -0.60 10.93
C GLU A 309 -0.59 -1.31 9.63
N ASP A 310 -0.13 -0.57 8.65
CA ASP A 310 0.25 -1.06 7.33
C ASP A 310 1.45 -2.02 7.37
N VAL A 311 2.44 -1.72 8.21
CA VAL A 311 3.56 -2.61 8.48
C VAL A 311 3.09 -3.89 9.18
N PHE A 312 2.17 -3.78 10.17
CA PHE A 312 1.61 -4.96 10.84
C PHE A 312 0.91 -5.91 9.85
N ILE A 313 0.11 -5.36 8.95
CA ILE A 313 -0.53 -6.13 7.88
C ILE A 313 0.54 -6.76 6.97
N GLY A 314 1.59 -6.03 6.61
CA GLY A 314 2.73 -6.57 5.85
C GLY A 314 3.41 -7.75 6.55
N LEU A 315 3.62 -7.68 7.86
CA LEU A 315 4.15 -8.78 8.68
C LEU A 315 3.22 -10.00 8.66
N CYS A 316 1.92 -9.80 8.75
CA CYS A 316 0.93 -10.89 8.64
C CYS A 316 0.99 -11.55 7.26
N LEU A 317 1.04 -10.75 6.17
CA LEU A 317 1.13 -11.24 4.79
C LEU A 317 2.41 -12.03 4.54
N ALA A 318 3.55 -11.53 5.04
CA ALA A 318 4.83 -12.25 4.95
C ALA A 318 4.76 -13.62 5.64
N LYS A 319 4.20 -13.68 6.85
CA LYS A 319 4.00 -14.93 7.59
C LYS A 319 3.05 -15.91 6.89
N LEU A 320 2.03 -15.39 6.20
CA LEU A 320 1.09 -16.15 5.38
C LEU A 320 1.64 -16.52 4.01
N LYS A 321 2.81 -16.01 3.63
CA LYS A 321 3.39 -16.16 2.28
C LYS A 321 2.41 -15.69 1.19
N ILE A 322 1.72 -14.55 1.43
CA ILE A 322 0.83 -13.92 0.47
C ILE A 322 1.60 -12.81 -0.22
N ARG A 323 1.68 -12.88 -1.55
CA ARG A 323 2.36 -11.89 -2.37
C ARG A 323 1.46 -10.68 -2.59
N LEU A 324 2.08 -9.50 -2.57
CA LEU A 324 1.45 -8.25 -3.01
C LEU A 324 1.45 -8.20 -4.53
N GLU A 325 0.36 -7.71 -5.10
CA GLU A 325 0.19 -7.63 -6.55
C GLU A 325 -0.20 -6.21 -6.96
N GLU A 326 0.25 -5.79 -8.13
CA GLU A 326 -0.27 -4.59 -8.77
C GLU A 326 -1.65 -4.88 -9.35
N LEU A 327 -2.59 -3.96 -9.12
CA LEU A 327 -3.95 -4.07 -9.66
C LEU A 327 -3.99 -3.74 -11.15
N HIS A 328 -3.11 -2.84 -11.60
CA HIS A 328 -2.97 -2.36 -12.96
C HIS A 328 -1.51 -2.04 -13.27
N SER A 329 -1.11 -2.06 -14.53
CA SER A 329 0.25 -1.70 -14.98
C SER A 329 0.61 -0.23 -14.74
N GLU A 330 -0.39 0.66 -14.69
CA GLU A 330 -0.22 2.05 -14.30
C GLU A 330 -0.58 2.22 -12.81
N GLN A 331 0.03 3.21 -12.16
CA GLN A 331 -0.28 3.55 -10.78
C GLN A 331 -1.73 4.01 -10.65
N THR A 332 -2.51 3.31 -9.82
CA THR A 332 -3.92 3.60 -9.56
C THR A 332 -4.21 3.99 -8.11
N PHE A 333 -3.28 3.72 -7.19
CA PHE A 333 -3.34 4.11 -5.78
C PHE A 333 -2.37 5.27 -5.53
N PHE A 334 -2.88 6.40 -5.06
CA PHE A 334 -2.09 7.60 -4.78
C PHE A 334 -2.14 7.92 -3.29
N PRO A 335 -1.09 7.55 -2.52
CA PRO A 335 -0.99 7.84 -1.08
C PRO A 335 -0.71 9.32 -0.81
N GLU A 336 -0.52 10.12 -1.84
CA GLU A 336 -0.30 11.55 -1.81
C GLU A 336 -1.42 12.27 -2.56
N ARG A 337 -1.59 13.55 -2.23
CA ARG A 337 -2.54 14.40 -2.95
C ARG A 337 -2.12 14.59 -4.40
N ILE A 338 -3.04 14.40 -5.33
CA ILE A 338 -2.86 14.72 -6.74
C ILE A 338 -3.89 15.75 -7.20
N ARG A 339 -3.52 16.56 -8.18
CA ARG A 339 -4.44 17.55 -8.76
C ARG A 339 -5.64 16.85 -9.40
N PHE A 340 -6.83 17.28 -9.02
CA PHE A 340 -8.06 16.76 -9.58
C PHE A 340 -8.23 17.13 -11.06
N SER A 341 -8.56 16.14 -11.88
CA SER A 341 -9.21 16.30 -13.18
C SER A 341 -10.06 15.07 -13.43
N VAL A 342 -11.20 15.20 -14.05
CA VAL A 342 -12.12 14.09 -14.27
C VAL A 342 -11.47 12.99 -15.11
N SER A 343 -10.73 13.36 -16.17
CA SER A 343 -10.01 12.40 -17.01
C SER A 343 -9.00 11.55 -16.23
N ARG A 344 -8.30 12.14 -15.27
CA ARG A 344 -7.36 11.42 -14.41
C ARG A 344 -8.10 10.57 -13.38
N PHE A 345 -9.11 11.13 -12.72
CA PHE A 345 -9.85 10.44 -11.65
C PHE A 345 -10.73 9.30 -12.17
N LYS A 346 -11.07 9.28 -13.46
CA LYS A 346 -11.67 8.10 -14.12
C LYS A 346 -10.73 6.89 -14.19
N LYS A 347 -9.40 7.09 -14.10
CA LYS A 347 -8.37 6.05 -14.25
C LYS A 347 -7.57 5.76 -12.98
N ILE A 348 -8.00 6.24 -11.82
CA ILE A 348 -7.37 5.93 -10.53
C ILE A 348 -8.38 5.24 -9.61
N VAL A 349 -7.87 4.42 -8.69
CA VAL A 349 -8.66 3.78 -7.65
C VAL A 349 -8.86 4.74 -6.47
N MET A 350 -7.79 5.38 -6.01
CA MET A 350 -7.86 6.28 -4.85
C MET A 350 -6.85 7.42 -4.91
N CYS A 351 -7.19 8.50 -4.20
CA CYS A 351 -6.32 9.63 -3.92
C CYS A 351 -6.48 10.07 -2.45
N HIS A 352 -5.37 10.24 -1.74
CA HIS A 352 -5.32 10.68 -0.36
C HIS A 352 -5.33 12.22 -0.23
N GLU A 353 -5.52 12.72 1.01
CA GLU A 353 -5.57 14.15 1.35
C GLU A 353 -6.70 14.91 0.61
N VAL A 354 -7.88 14.31 0.56
CA VAL A 354 -9.08 14.92 -0.05
C VAL A 354 -10.07 15.29 1.04
N GLU A 355 -10.30 16.59 1.19
CA GLU A 355 -11.23 17.15 2.20
C GLU A 355 -12.70 16.76 1.92
N PRO A 356 -13.58 16.72 2.93
CA PRO A 356 -14.98 16.32 2.76
C PRO A 356 -15.73 17.11 1.68
N SER A 357 -15.53 18.42 1.59
CA SER A 357 -16.12 19.26 0.55
C SER A 357 -15.60 18.95 -0.86
N GLU A 358 -14.33 18.59 -0.96
CA GLU A 358 -13.71 18.17 -2.22
C GLU A 358 -14.21 16.80 -2.66
N GLN A 359 -14.43 15.86 -1.71
CA GLN A 359 -15.01 14.55 -2.02
C GLN A 359 -16.38 14.70 -2.67
N LEU A 360 -17.23 15.59 -2.16
CA LEU A 360 -18.54 15.92 -2.76
C LEU A 360 -18.37 16.51 -4.17
N SER A 361 -17.47 17.49 -4.32
CA SER A 361 -17.22 18.15 -5.60
C SER A 361 -16.66 17.18 -6.66
N TYR A 362 -15.65 16.39 -6.28
CA TYR A 362 -15.00 15.44 -7.21
C TYR A 362 -15.98 14.34 -7.63
N TRP A 363 -16.76 13.83 -6.69
CA TRP A 363 -17.79 12.83 -6.94
C TRP A 363 -18.85 13.33 -7.94
N ASN A 364 -19.42 14.49 -7.69
CA ASN A 364 -20.45 15.06 -8.55
C ASN A 364 -19.94 15.23 -9.98
N ARG A 365 -18.73 15.78 -10.15
CA ARG A 365 -18.11 15.95 -11.47
C ARG A 365 -17.82 14.61 -12.15
N LEU A 366 -17.34 13.61 -11.41
CA LEU A 366 -17.05 12.29 -11.95
C LEU A 366 -18.32 11.59 -12.45
N VAL A 367 -19.42 11.68 -11.67
CA VAL A 367 -20.70 11.03 -12.00
C VAL A 367 -21.40 11.75 -13.17
N THR A 368 -21.41 13.08 -13.17
CA THR A 368 -22.05 13.87 -14.25
C THR A 368 -21.44 13.57 -15.61
N GLU A 369 -20.10 13.49 -15.71
CA GLU A 369 -19.43 13.15 -16.97
C GLU A 369 -19.55 11.66 -17.35
N ASN A 370 -19.85 10.76 -16.41
CA ASN A 370 -20.14 9.36 -16.72
C ASN A 370 -21.55 9.19 -17.32
N HIS A 371 -22.51 10.04 -16.94
CA HIS A 371 -23.85 10.01 -17.51
C HIS A 371 -23.97 10.82 -18.83
N GLY A 372 -23.07 11.76 -19.08
CA GLY A 372 -23.02 12.54 -20.33
C GLY A 372 -22.42 11.81 -21.55
N GLY A 373 -21.93 10.59 -21.37
CA GLY A 373 -21.38 9.75 -22.45
C GLY A 373 -22.36 8.71 -23.01
N VAL A 374 -23.64 8.78 -22.63
CA VAL A 374 -24.73 7.94 -23.18
C VAL A 374 -25.75 8.88 -23.81
N LEU A 375 -25.46 9.39 -24.99
CA LEU A 375 -26.37 9.90 -26.01
C LEU A 375 -25.92 9.35 -27.36
#